data_94ba44c0bff2d54d2a39b04a5eede660
#
_entry.id   94ba44c0bff2d54d2a39b04a5eede660
#
_cell.length_a   1.000
_cell.length_b   1.000
_cell.length_c   1.000
_cell.angle_alpha   90.00
_cell.angle_beta   90.00
_cell.angle_gamma   90.00
#
_symmetry.space_group_name_H-M   'P 1'
#
loop_
_entity.id
_entity.type
_entity.pdbx_description
1 polymer ?
#
loop_
_entity_poly.entity_id
_entity_poly.type
_entity_poly.pdbx_seq_one_letter_code
_entity_poly.pdbx_strand_id
1 'polypeptide(L)'
;MRNLKDFVSDWIRDKETDECRGDMVNCGNELVMVRLEGDGGLLNYGLPDGRHDHAALFIMRGELHLTLNGNRIGLLAPAYIDFVLPNRWENIELKGEVEVYLMAAETGFFHEVTSKLRTRISERMMAFAQSPFILFSSEDAVRMESLVSALFSSMTERIDVFRRELVQSLMCAFLCELWNVVFRQCRSVLQPAELYKWGDSGGHFLHLAHVHCLEHHEVKWYCEQLGISANTLTAVTKRLYGKTARMIIDELLLEETKLALRNPDYSIQSVSDQLFFSDQSAFGKFFKRCYGI
;
A
#
# COMPACT_ATOMS: atom_id res chain seq x y z
N MET A 1 -5.16 -6.90 -19.29
CA MET A 1 -4.78 -6.62 -17.88
C MET A 1 -5.30 -7.78 -17.06
N ARG A 2 -4.46 -8.47 -16.27
CA ARG A 2 -4.96 -9.47 -15.31
C ARG A 2 -5.75 -8.71 -14.23
N ASN A 3 -6.91 -9.24 -13.89
CA ASN A 3 -7.78 -8.76 -12.84
C ASN A 3 -7.12 -9.07 -11.47
N LEU A 4 -7.30 -8.25 -10.45
CA LEU A 4 -6.79 -8.45 -9.09
C LEU A 4 -7.22 -9.82 -8.53
N LYS A 5 -8.47 -10.23 -8.80
CA LYS A 5 -9.02 -11.53 -8.41
C LYS A 5 -8.25 -12.70 -9.05
N ASP A 6 -7.94 -12.62 -10.36
CA ASP A 6 -7.18 -13.66 -11.05
C ASP A 6 -5.76 -13.76 -10.51
N PHE A 7 -5.16 -12.63 -10.16
CA PHE A 7 -3.85 -12.55 -9.53
C PHE A 7 -3.85 -13.27 -8.17
N VAL A 8 -4.83 -12.96 -7.31
CA VAL A 8 -4.96 -13.58 -5.98
C VAL A 8 -5.35 -15.08 -6.12
N SER A 9 -6.15 -15.45 -7.11
CA SER A 9 -6.51 -16.85 -7.38
C SER A 9 -5.29 -17.68 -7.78
N ASP A 10 -4.40 -17.14 -8.62
CA ASP A 10 -3.14 -17.84 -8.95
C ASP A 10 -2.25 -18.01 -7.70
N TRP A 11 -2.37 -17.11 -6.78
CA TRP A 11 -1.68 -17.14 -5.50
C TRP A 11 -2.13 -18.29 -4.58
N ILE A 12 -3.37 -18.69 -4.67
CA ILE A 12 -3.99 -19.72 -3.82
C ILE A 12 -3.94 -21.10 -4.50
N ARG A 13 -4.02 -21.15 -5.85
CA ARG A 13 -4.15 -22.40 -6.63
C ARG A 13 -3.04 -23.42 -6.41
N ASP A 14 -1.83 -22.98 -6.11
CA ASP A 14 -0.72 -23.90 -5.83
C ASP A 14 -0.82 -24.54 -4.42
N LYS A 15 -1.93 -24.26 -3.68
CA LYS A 15 -2.07 -24.59 -2.28
C LYS A 15 -3.27 -25.43 -1.88
N GLU A 16 -4.05 -25.94 -2.82
CA GLU A 16 -5.00 -27.01 -2.49
C GLU A 16 -4.23 -28.30 -2.12
N THR A 17 -3.43 -28.21 -1.06
CA THR A 17 -3.14 -29.37 -0.23
C THR A 17 -4.36 -29.57 0.66
N ASP A 18 -4.78 -30.82 0.91
CA ASP A 18 -5.93 -31.20 1.74
C ASP A 18 -5.94 -30.61 3.17
N GLU A 19 -4.94 -29.81 3.53
CA GLU A 19 -4.64 -29.38 4.90
C GLU A 19 -4.93 -27.89 5.17
N CYS A 20 -5.01 -27.02 4.13
CA CYS A 20 -5.30 -25.58 4.30
C CYS A 20 -6.50 -25.16 3.44
N ARG A 21 -7.53 -24.58 4.08
CA ARG A 21 -8.75 -24.10 3.41
C ARG A 21 -8.69 -22.59 3.23
N GLY A 22 -9.04 -22.12 2.03
CA GLY A 22 -9.08 -20.69 1.69
C GLY A 22 -10.46 -20.23 1.28
N ASP A 23 -11.02 -19.24 1.98
CA ASP A 23 -12.25 -18.54 1.61
C ASP A 23 -11.90 -17.18 0.99
N MET A 24 -12.32 -16.92 -0.26
CA MET A 24 -12.04 -15.67 -0.97
C MET A 24 -13.30 -14.83 -1.13
N VAL A 25 -13.18 -13.55 -0.79
CA VAL A 25 -14.21 -12.53 -0.99
C VAL A 25 -13.64 -11.32 -1.75
N ASN A 26 -14.50 -10.57 -2.44
CA ASN A 26 -14.06 -9.39 -3.17
C ASN A 26 -15.12 -8.29 -3.22
N CYS A 27 -14.67 -7.05 -3.29
CA CYS A 27 -15.46 -5.88 -3.62
C CYS A 27 -15.07 -5.41 -5.03
N GLY A 28 -15.81 -5.90 -6.04
CA GLY A 28 -15.47 -5.64 -7.45
C GLY A 28 -14.03 -6.08 -7.76
N ASN A 29 -13.29 -5.17 -8.42
CA ASN A 29 -11.86 -5.31 -8.73
C ASN A 29 -10.97 -4.47 -7.81
N GLU A 30 -11.56 -3.84 -6.79
CA GLU A 30 -10.89 -2.82 -5.98
C GLU A 30 -10.21 -3.41 -4.74
N LEU A 31 -10.85 -4.43 -4.11
CA LEU A 31 -10.31 -5.12 -2.95
C LEU A 31 -10.64 -6.61 -3.03
N VAL A 32 -9.63 -7.45 -2.81
CA VAL A 32 -9.76 -8.90 -2.66
C VAL A 32 -9.18 -9.29 -1.31
N MET A 33 -9.91 -10.13 -0.57
CA MET A 33 -9.41 -10.74 0.65
C MET A 33 -9.54 -12.25 0.60
N VAL A 34 -8.57 -12.93 1.20
CA VAL A 34 -8.58 -14.38 1.39
C VAL A 34 -8.32 -14.68 2.84
N ARG A 35 -9.18 -15.50 3.43
CA ARG A 35 -8.95 -16.09 4.74
C ARG A 35 -8.41 -17.50 4.55
N LEU A 36 -7.23 -17.77 5.09
CA LEU A 36 -6.59 -19.07 5.09
C LEU A 36 -6.65 -19.64 6.50
N GLU A 37 -7.17 -20.89 6.63
CA GLU A 37 -7.23 -21.63 7.88
C GLU A 37 -6.74 -23.06 7.67
N GLY A 38 -6.00 -23.61 8.64
CA GLY A 38 -5.53 -25.01 8.64
C GLY A 38 -4.04 -25.11 8.93
N ASP A 39 -3.44 -26.22 8.56
CA ASP A 39 -2.00 -26.42 8.73
C ASP A 39 -1.22 -25.57 7.72
N GLY A 40 -0.17 -24.93 8.21
CA GLY A 40 0.66 -24.03 7.42
C GLY A 40 1.38 -24.71 6.27
N GLY A 41 1.93 -23.93 5.36
CA GLY A 41 2.69 -24.42 4.21
C GLY A 41 3.43 -23.30 3.50
N LEU A 42 4.18 -23.68 2.49
CA LEU A 42 4.95 -22.72 1.68
C LEU A 42 3.97 -21.88 0.81
N LEU A 43 4.03 -20.57 0.95
CA LEU A 43 3.37 -19.66 0.04
C LEU A 43 4.30 -19.46 -1.16
N ASN A 44 4.17 -20.26 -2.25
CA ASN A 44 4.99 -20.16 -3.47
C ASN A 44 4.69 -18.86 -4.22
N TYR A 45 5.70 -17.94 -4.30
CA TYR A 45 5.46 -16.64 -4.87
C TYR A 45 6.48 -16.10 -5.77
N GLY A 46 5.94 -15.65 -6.90
CA GLY A 46 6.19 -14.31 -7.38
C GLY A 46 5.18 -13.27 -6.78
N LEU A 47 5.62 -12.37 -5.96
CA LEU A 47 4.91 -11.12 -5.70
C LEU A 47 4.63 -10.41 -7.03
N PRO A 48 3.56 -9.56 -7.10
CA PRO A 48 3.23 -8.88 -8.34
C PRO A 48 4.47 -8.21 -8.93
N ASP A 49 4.90 -8.67 -10.11
CA ASP A 49 5.98 -8.04 -10.85
C ASP A 49 5.63 -6.58 -11.13
N GLY A 50 6.04 -5.68 -10.21
CA GLY A 50 5.97 -4.23 -10.42
C GLY A 50 4.59 -3.66 -10.71
N ARG A 51 3.49 -4.37 -10.43
CA ARG A 51 2.13 -3.85 -10.54
C ARG A 51 1.78 -3.11 -9.26
N HIS A 52 1.06 -2.04 -9.42
CA HIS A 52 0.70 -0.99 -8.49
C HIS A 52 -0.33 -1.39 -7.43
N ASP A 53 -0.45 -2.67 -7.09
CA ASP A 53 -1.43 -3.15 -6.13
C ASP A 53 -0.79 -3.29 -4.75
N HIS A 54 -1.52 -2.89 -3.71
CA HIS A 54 -1.10 -3.05 -2.33
C HIS A 54 -1.50 -4.44 -1.85
N ALA A 55 -0.55 -5.17 -1.28
CA ALA A 55 -0.79 -6.48 -0.72
C ALA A 55 -0.24 -6.58 0.71
N ALA A 56 -0.98 -7.25 1.60
CA ALA A 56 -0.61 -7.42 2.99
C ALA A 56 -1.14 -8.75 3.55
N LEU A 57 -0.46 -9.26 4.59
CA LEU A 57 -0.94 -10.37 5.41
C LEU A 57 -1.21 -9.88 6.83
N PHE A 58 -2.36 -10.28 7.37
CA PHE A 58 -2.69 -10.19 8.78
C PHE A 58 -2.76 -11.59 9.36
N ILE A 59 -1.84 -11.91 10.26
CA ILE A 59 -1.64 -13.24 10.83
C ILE A 59 -2.28 -13.23 12.21
N MET A 60 -3.36 -14.00 12.35
CA MET A 60 -4.14 -14.13 13.60
C MET A 60 -3.60 -15.24 14.47
N ARG A 61 -3.24 -16.38 13.85
CA ARG A 61 -2.66 -17.58 14.48
C ARG A 61 -1.54 -18.16 13.65
N GLY A 62 -0.59 -18.84 14.29
CA GLY A 62 0.54 -19.49 13.66
C GLY A 62 1.77 -18.58 13.58
N GLU A 63 2.68 -18.99 12.72
CA GLU A 63 3.94 -18.27 12.47
C GLU A 63 4.15 -18.03 10.98
N LEU A 64 4.72 -16.88 10.65
CA LEU A 64 5.16 -16.56 9.30
C LEU A 64 6.69 -16.51 9.27
N HIS A 65 7.29 -17.32 8.42
CA HIS A 65 8.72 -17.30 8.12
C HIS A 65 8.94 -16.81 6.70
N LEU A 66 9.89 -15.91 6.51
CA LEU A 66 10.20 -15.35 5.18
C LEU A 66 11.63 -14.82 5.11
N THR A 67 12.08 -14.53 3.91
CA THR A 67 13.32 -13.80 3.66
C THR A 67 13.00 -12.41 3.15
N LEU A 68 13.41 -11.38 3.90
CA LEU A 68 13.28 -9.97 3.55
C LEU A 68 14.66 -9.38 3.25
N ASN A 69 14.87 -8.93 2.01
CA ASN A 69 16.15 -8.34 1.58
C ASN A 69 17.37 -9.23 1.90
N GLY A 70 17.23 -10.56 1.79
CA GLY A 70 18.25 -11.55 2.11
C GLY A 70 18.34 -11.96 3.59
N ASN A 71 17.59 -11.33 4.49
CA ASN A 71 17.55 -11.65 5.91
C ASN A 71 16.34 -12.55 6.24
N ARG A 72 16.56 -13.62 6.97
CA ARG A 72 15.47 -14.48 7.46
C ARG A 72 14.75 -13.80 8.62
N ILE A 73 13.42 -13.76 8.54
CA ILE A 73 12.54 -13.18 9.55
C ILE A 73 11.50 -14.22 9.92
N GLY A 74 11.22 -14.35 11.22
CA GLY A 74 10.10 -15.10 11.76
C GLY A 74 9.18 -14.16 12.52
N LEU A 75 7.88 -14.20 12.20
CA LEU A 75 6.85 -13.42 12.87
C LEU A 75 5.87 -14.36 13.54
N LEU A 76 5.72 -14.22 14.85
CA LEU A 76 4.69 -14.95 15.62
C LEU A 76 3.39 -14.13 15.62
N ALA A 77 2.27 -14.77 15.40
CA ALA A 77 0.95 -14.15 15.52
C ALA A 77 0.69 -13.61 16.95
N PRO A 78 -0.08 -12.53 17.11
CA PRO A 78 -0.72 -11.73 16.06
C PRO A 78 0.25 -10.73 15.41
N ALA A 79 0.31 -10.73 14.10
CA ALA A 79 1.24 -9.91 13.33
C ALA A 79 0.61 -9.39 12.02
N TYR A 80 1.16 -8.29 11.51
CA TYR A 80 0.84 -7.74 10.19
C TYR A 80 2.12 -7.56 9.39
N ILE A 81 2.05 -7.82 8.09
CA ILE A 81 3.13 -7.54 7.16
C ILE A 81 2.58 -6.91 5.88
N ASP A 82 3.24 -5.86 5.44
CA ASP A 82 2.91 -5.15 4.19
C ASP A 82 3.98 -5.43 3.14
N PHE A 83 3.58 -5.88 1.96
CA PHE A 83 4.48 -6.17 0.84
C PHE A 83 4.83 -4.91 0.06
N VAL A 84 5.29 -3.89 0.77
CA VAL A 84 5.63 -2.60 0.19
C VAL A 84 6.97 -2.65 -0.55
N LEU A 85 7.00 -2.02 -1.74
CA LEU A 85 8.25 -1.79 -2.45
C LEU A 85 9.12 -0.75 -1.72
N PRO A 86 10.47 -0.83 -1.84
CA PRO A 86 11.26 -1.67 -2.77
C PRO A 86 11.75 -3.01 -2.19
N ASN A 87 11.11 -3.51 -1.14
CA ASN A 87 11.55 -4.71 -0.46
C ASN A 87 11.48 -5.96 -1.35
N ARG A 88 12.44 -6.86 -1.18
CA ARG A 88 12.50 -8.15 -1.84
C ARG A 88 12.09 -9.24 -0.86
N TRP A 89 11.05 -9.96 -1.20
CA TRP A 89 10.43 -11.01 -0.40
C TRP A 89 10.67 -12.37 -1.03
N GLU A 90 11.12 -13.33 -0.24
CA GLU A 90 11.40 -14.69 -0.71
C GLU A 90 11.03 -15.71 0.38
N ASN A 91 10.74 -16.95 -0.04
CA ASN A 91 10.54 -18.09 0.85
C ASN A 91 9.50 -17.82 1.95
N ILE A 92 8.30 -17.36 1.53
CA ILE A 92 7.21 -17.09 2.47
C ILE A 92 6.59 -18.41 2.89
N GLU A 93 6.69 -18.78 4.16
CA GLU A 93 6.22 -20.03 4.73
C GLU A 93 5.36 -19.77 5.96
N LEU A 94 4.16 -20.34 6.01
CA LEU A 94 3.30 -20.35 7.18
C LEU A 94 3.55 -21.64 7.97
N LYS A 95 3.60 -21.57 9.31
CA LYS A 95 3.86 -22.73 10.18
C LYS A 95 2.85 -22.86 11.31
N GLY A 96 2.56 -24.12 11.63
CA GLY A 96 1.61 -24.50 12.67
C GLY A 96 0.16 -24.36 12.19
N GLU A 97 -0.77 -24.41 13.12
CA GLU A 97 -2.17 -24.12 12.87
C GLU A 97 -2.32 -22.62 12.61
N VAL A 98 -2.67 -22.25 11.39
CA VAL A 98 -2.70 -20.86 10.94
C VAL A 98 -4.12 -20.34 10.75
N GLU A 99 -4.29 -19.05 11.03
CA GLU A 99 -5.39 -18.22 10.56
C GLU A 99 -4.82 -16.92 10.06
N VAL A 100 -4.94 -16.69 8.75
CA VAL A 100 -4.30 -15.55 8.07
C VAL A 100 -5.29 -14.90 7.10
N TYR A 101 -5.33 -13.58 7.11
CA TYR A 101 -6.01 -12.80 6.08
C TYR A 101 -4.98 -12.22 5.12
N LEU A 102 -5.06 -12.62 3.85
CA LEU A 102 -4.42 -11.93 2.75
C LEU A 102 -5.35 -10.81 2.28
N MET A 103 -4.81 -9.61 2.11
CA MET A 103 -5.51 -8.46 1.54
C MET A 103 -4.74 -7.98 0.32
N ALA A 104 -5.45 -7.76 -0.79
CA ALA A 104 -4.90 -7.12 -1.99
C ALA A 104 -5.85 -6.02 -2.45
N ALA A 105 -5.35 -4.80 -2.59
CA ALA A 105 -6.12 -3.63 -2.97
C ALA A 105 -5.55 -2.98 -4.23
N GLU A 106 -6.44 -2.60 -5.16
CA GLU A 106 -6.08 -1.81 -6.34
C GLU A 106 -5.59 -0.42 -5.91
N THR A 107 -4.59 0.11 -6.59
CA THR A 107 -3.92 1.36 -6.22
C THR A 107 -4.88 2.55 -6.09
N GLY A 108 -5.83 2.71 -7.02
CA GLY A 108 -6.80 3.82 -6.97
C GLY A 108 -7.72 3.73 -5.76
N PHE A 109 -8.20 2.52 -5.43
CA PHE A 109 -9.01 2.27 -4.24
C PHE A 109 -8.21 2.56 -2.96
N PHE A 110 -6.97 2.07 -2.88
CA PHE A 110 -6.10 2.31 -1.73
C PHE A 110 -5.81 3.80 -1.54
N HIS A 111 -5.56 4.54 -2.63
CA HIS A 111 -5.39 5.98 -2.60
C HIS A 111 -6.64 6.71 -2.11
N GLU A 112 -7.82 6.32 -2.59
CA GLU A 112 -9.10 6.92 -2.16
C GLU A 112 -9.30 6.74 -0.65
N VAL A 113 -9.07 5.52 -0.13
CA VAL A 113 -9.18 5.21 1.30
C VAL A 113 -8.16 5.98 2.15
N THR A 114 -6.92 6.11 1.67
CA THR A 114 -5.82 6.73 2.43
C THR A 114 -5.72 8.24 2.25
N SER A 115 -6.47 8.85 1.34
CA SER A 115 -6.33 10.26 0.95
C SER A 115 -6.28 11.23 2.15
N LYS A 116 -7.17 11.04 3.15
CA LYS A 116 -7.23 11.86 4.36
C LYS A 116 -6.13 11.58 5.38
N LEU A 117 -5.47 10.42 5.28
CA LEU A 117 -4.43 9.98 6.21
C LEU A 117 -3.04 10.29 5.71
N ARG A 118 -2.88 10.49 4.42
CA ARG A 118 -1.63 10.49 3.67
C ARG A 118 -0.57 11.44 4.21
N THR A 119 -0.93 12.69 4.50
CA THR A 119 0.00 13.68 5.04
C THR A 119 0.56 13.24 6.40
N ARG A 120 -0.25 12.59 7.23
CA ARG A 120 0.16 12.14 8.56
C ARG A 120 1.01 10.88 8.52
N ILE A 121 0.67 9.93 7.64
CA ILE A 121 1.38 8.66 7.55
C ILE A 121 2.70 8.76 6.77
N SER A 122 2.83 9.74 5.86
CA SER A 122 4.01 9.91 5.00
C SER A 122 5.31 10.07 5.81
N GLU A 123 5.26 10.77 6.95
CA GLU A 123 6.41 10.93 7.84
C GLU A 123 6.94 9.61 8.41
N ARG A 124 6.07 8.61 8.59
CA ARG A 124 6.42 7.31 9.19
C ARG A 124 6.53 6.18 8.16
N MET A 125 6.03 6.41 6.96
CA MET A 125 6.06 5.40 5.88
C MET A 125 7.47 4.89 5.58
N MET A 126 8.47 5.78 5.61
CA MET A 126 9.86 5.38 5.36
C MET A 126 10.42 4.46 6.45
N ALA A 127 10.14 4.78 7.71
CA ALA A 127 10.56 3.93 8.83
C ALA A 127 9.85 2.57 8.76
N PHE A 128 8.56 2.58 8.46
CA PHE A 128 7.77 1.37 8.26
C PHE A 128 8.25 0.56 7.04
N ALA A 129 8.59 1.19 5.93
CA ALA A 129 9.08 0.49 4.73
C ALA A 129 10.42 -0.25 4.95
N GLN A 130 11.22 0.12 5.92
CA GLN A 130 12.46 -0.60 6.27
C GLN A 130 12.17 -1.90 7.06
N SER A 131 11.10 -1.91 7.86
CA SER A 131 10.63 -3.06 8.62
C SER A 131 9.11 -3.13 8.50
N PRO A 132 8.55 -3.55 7.34
CA PRO A 132 7.15 -3.41 7.01
C PRO A 132 6.30 -4.51 7.66
N PHE A 133 6.53 -4.73 8.94
CA PHE A 133 5.76 -5.65 9.77
C PHE A 133 5.54 -5.08 11.17
N ILE A 134 4.48 -5.54 11.81
CA ILE A 134 4.06 -5.14 13.15
C ILE A 134 3.74 -6.41 13.92
N LEU A 135 4.23 -6.48 15.16
CA LEU A 135 3.76 -7.43 16.17
C LEU A 135 2.76 -6.71 17.06
N PHE A 136 1.56 -7.24 17.21
CA PHE A 136 0.52 -6.61 17.99
C PHE A 136 0.61 -7.01 19.46
N SER A 137 0.28 -6.08 20.36
CA SER A 137 -0.11 -6.42 21.72
C SER A 137 -1.44 -7.18 21.72
N SER A 138 -1.75 -7.90 22.80
CA SER A 138 -3.04 -8.60 22.90
C SER A 138 -4.23 -7.66 22.76
N GLU A 139 -4.14 -6.42 23.26
CA GLU A 139 -5.19 -5.41 23.14
C GLU A 139 -5.34 -4.89 21.72
N ASP A 140 -4.22 -4.59 21.04
CA ASP A 140 -4.23 -4.15 19.64
C ASP A 140 -4.74 -5.27 18.72
N ALA A 141 -4.34 -6.51 18.98
CA ALA A 141 -4.78 -7.68 18.21
C ALA A 141 -6.30 -7.83 18.20
N VAL A 142 -6.96 -7.72 19.36
CA VAL A 142 -8.43 -7.83 19.44
C VAL A 142 -9.13 -6.74 18.60
N ARG A 143 -8.62 -5.51 18.62
CA ARG A 143 -9.19 -4.42 17.80
C ARG A 143 -8.97 -4.67 16.31
N MET A 144 -7.78 -5.09 15.93
CA MET A 144 -7.44 -5.37 14.54
C MET A 144 -8.24 -6.56 14.00
N GLU A 145 -8.39 -7.62 14.79
CA GLU A 145 -9.21 -8.80 14.48
C GLU A 145 -10.66 -8.41 14.21
N SER A 146 -11.24 -7.59 15.07
CA SER A 146 -12.62 -7.11 14.90
C SER A 146 -12.79 -6.36 13.58
N LEU A 147 -11.83 -5.51 13.21
CA LEU A 147 -11.88 -4.72 11.98
C LEU A 147 -11.67 -5.57 10.72
N VAL A 148 -10.70 -6.49 10.73
CA VAL A 148 -10.45 -7.35 9.57
C VAL A 148 -11.59 -8.34 9.34
N SER A 149 -12.17 -8.89 10.41
CA SER A 149 -13.33 -9.80 10.34
C SER A 149 -14.57 -9.07 9.83
N ALA A 150 -14.84 -7.85 10.30
CA ALA A 150 -15.93 -7.01 9.80
C ALA A 150 -15.75 -6.66 8.32
N LEU A 151 -14.52 -6.30 7.91
CA LEU A 151 -14.18 -6.02 6.53
C LEU A 151 -14.41 -7.24 5.63
N PHE A 152 -13.91 -8.41 6.03
CA PHE A 152 -14.10 -9.66 5.32
C PHE A 152 -15.58 -10.02 5.17
N SER A 153 -16.35 -9.95 6.27
CA SER A 153 -17.78 -10.26 6.29
C SER A 153 -18.61 -9.32 5.42
N SER A 154 -18.22 -8.04 5.32
CA SER A 154 -18.92 -7.06 4.47
C SER A 154 -18.79 -7.33 2.97
N MET A 155 -17.83 -8.17 2.59
CA MET A 155 -17.58 -8.56 1.19
C MET A 155 -18.20 -9.90 0.80
N THR A 156 -18.84 -10.63 1.73
CA THR A 156 -19.61 -11.83 1.41
C THR A 156 -20.87 -11.49 0.60
N GLU A 157 -21.48 -12.47 -0.05
CA GLU A 157 -22.42 -12.40 -1.20
C GLU A 157 -23.70 -11.53 -1.10
N ARG A 158 -23.90 -10.72 -0.07
CA ARG A 158 -25.04 -9.80 -0.03
C ARG A 158 -24.81 -8.64 -0.99
N ILE A 159 -25.74 -8.41 -1.91
CA ILE A 159 -25.76 -7.23 -2.78
C ILE A 159 -26.44 -6.11 -2.01
N ASP A 160 -25.66 -5.37 -1.22
CA ASP A 160 -26.14 -4.19 -0.50
C ASP A 160 -25.82 -2.91 -1.30
N VAL A 161 -26.76 -1.97 -1.29
CA VAL A 161 -26.66 -0.70 -2.05
C VAL A 161 -25.42 0.09 -1.66
N PHE A 162 -25.04 0.08 -0.38
CA PHE A 162 -23.90 0.83 0.16
C PHE A 162 -22.68 -0.06 0.47
N ARG A 163 -22.57 -1.21 -0.22
CA ARG A 163 -21.47 -2.16 0.06
C ARG A 163 -20.10 -1.56 -0.16
N ARG A 164 -19.90 -0.83 -1.25
CA ARG A 164 -18.62 -0.21 -1.58
C ARG A 164 -18.20 0.82 -0.53
N GLU A 165 -19.14 1.69 -0.13
CA GLU A 165 -18.92 2.72 0.89
C GLU A 165 -18.65 2.11 2.27
N LEU A 166 -19.31 1.00 2.60
CA LEU A 166 -19.06 0.25 3.82
C LEU A 166 -17.66 -0.36 3.82
N VAL A 167 -17.27 -1.03 2.74
CA VAL A 167 -15.93 -1.62 2.58
C VAL A 167 -14.84 -0.54 2.66
N GLN A 168 -15.03 0.61 2.01
CA GLN A 168 -14.11 1.75 2.11
C GLN A 168 -13.99 2.27 3.54
N SER A 169 -15.11 2.41 4.25
CA SER A 169 -15.14 2.91 5.62
C SER A 169 -14.43 1.94 6.59
N LEU A 170 -14.68 0.64 6.44
CA LEU A 170 -14.02 -0.39 7.24
C LEU A 170 -12.53 -0.49 6.94
N MET A 171 -12.13 -0.40 5.66
CA MET A 171 -10.73 -0.37 5.28
C MET A 171 -10.02 0.89 5.83
N CYS A 172 -10.69 2.04 5.79
CA CYS A 172 -10.17 3.27 6.41
C CYS A 172 -10.01 3.11 7.93
N ALA A 173 -10.99 2.52 8.63
CA ALA A 173 -10.91 2.25 10.06
C ALA A 173 -9.75 1.29 10.40
N PHE A 174 -9.61 0.20 9.61
CA PHE A 174 -8.49 -0.74 9.73
C PHE A 174 -7.14 -0.03 9.58
N LEU A 175 -6.97 0.77 8.54
CA LEU A 175 -5.73 1.51 8.31
C LEU A 175 -5.47 2.57 9.39
N CYS A 176 -6.49 3.26 9.90
CA CYS A 176 -6.35 4.20 11.01
C CYS A 176 -5.81 3.50 12.26
N GLU A 177 -6.37 2.34 12.64
CA GLU A 177 -5.90 1.61 13.81
C GLU A 177 -4.51 1.02 13.58
N LEU A 178 -4.23 0.45 12.40
CA LEU A 178 -2.91 -0.02 12.02
C LEU A 178 -1.85 1.09 12.19
N TRP A 179 -2.11 2.28 11.64
CA TRP A 179 -1.18 3.41 11.75
C TRP A 179 -1.07 3.94 13.17
N ASN A 180 -2.13 3.88 14.00
CA ASN A 180 -2.02 4.17 15.42
C ASN A 180 -1.01 3.25 16.11
N VAL A 181 -1.03 1.95 15.80
CA VAL A 181 -0.04 0.99 16.32
C VAL A 181 1.37 1.33 15.81
N VAL A 182 1.53 1.57 14.50
CA VAL A 182 2.82 2.00 13.92
C VAL A 182 3.35 3.24 14.64
N PHE A 183 2.53 4.26 14.85
CA PHE A 183 2.95 5.49 15.53
C PHE A 183 3.31 5.26 17.00
N ARG A 184 2.64 4.34 17.70
CA ARG A 184 2.99 3.97 19.08
C ARG A 184 4.33 3.24 19.14
N GLN A 185 4.56 2.27 18.27
CA GLN A 185 5.79 1.47 18.21
C GLN A 185 6.99 2.28 17.71
N CYS A 186 6.80 3.12 16.71
CA CYS A 186 7.85 3.97 16.15
C CYS A 186 8.18 5.22 17.00
N ARG A 187 7.51 5.45 18.13
CA ARG A 187 7.84 6.57 19.03
C ARG A 187 9.24 6.49 19.63
N SER A 188 9.80 5.30 19.74
CA SER A 188 11.14 5.06 20.31
C SER A 188 12.26 5.02 19.26
N VAL A 189 11.94 5.00 17.98
CA VAL A 189 12.90 4.86 16.90
C VAL A 189 12.85 6.09 16.01
N LEU A 190 13.90 6.93 16.17
CA LEU A 190 14.35 7.97 15.26
C LEU A 190 13.64 9.33 15.34
N GLN A 191 14.42 10.33 15.76
CA GLN A 191 14.16 11.73 15.39
C GLN A 191 14.26 11.88 13.86
N PRO A 192 13.48 12.78 13.22
CA PRO A 192 13.52 12.97 11.76
C PRO A 192 14.93 13.14 11.18
N ALA A 193 15.82 13.79 11.91
CA ALA A 193 17.23 13.99 11.51
C ALA A 193 18.06 12.69 11.43
N GLU A 194 17.66 11.61 12.08
CA GLU A 194 18.37 10.32 12.04
C GLU A 194 17.85 9.40 10.94
N LEU A 195 16.59 9.52 10.55
CA LEU A 195 16.01 8.87 9.37
C LEU A 195 16.75 9.27 8.08
N TYR A 196 17.26 10.50 8.03
CA TYR A 196 17.97 11.05 6.86
C TYR A 196 19.47 10.72 6.81
N LYS A 197 20.06 10.15 7.87
CA LYS A 197 21.50 9.79 7.89
C LYS A 197 21.87 8.57 7.06
N TRP A 198 20.89 7.78 6.62
CA TRP A 198 21.14 6.53 5.93
C TRP A 198 20.90 6.66 4.43
N GLY A 199 21.68 7.41 3.67
CA GLY A 199 21.95 7.26 2.22
C GLY A 199 20.82 6.83 1.27
N ASP A 200 19.56 6.79 1.72
CA ASP A 200 18.42 6.38 0.91
C ASP A 200 17.70 7.58 0.32
N SER A 201 18.34 8.15 -0.72
CA SER A 201 17.74 9.23 -1.51
C SER A 201 16.41 8.81 -2.16
N GLY A 202 16.17 7.51 -2.35
CA GLY A 202 14.95 6.99 -2.97
C GLY A 202 13.73 7.08 -2.05
N GLY A 203 13.86 6.63 -0.81
CA GLY A 203 12.82 6.73 0.18
C GLY A 203 12.50 8.17 0.56
N HIS A 204 13.55 9.02 0.71
CA HIS A 204 13.36 10.44 0.97
C HIS A 204 12.66 11.15 -0.21
N PHE A 205 13.01 10.79 -1.46
CA PHE A 205 12.28 11.26 -2.64
C PHE A 205 10.80 10.84 -2.60
N LEU A 206 10.51 9.57 -2.29
CA LEU A 206 9.13 9.09 -2.25
C LEU A 206 8.30 9.81 -1.20
N HIS A 207 8.89 10.06 -0.01
CA HIS A 207 8.24 10.89 1.03
C HIS A 207 7.93 12.31 0.51
N LEU A 208 8.93 13.00 -0.05
CA LEU A 208 8.73 14.35 -0.60
C LEU A 208 7.68 14.34 -1.73
N ALA A 209 7.68 13.31 -2.59
CA ALA A 209 6.69 13.18 -3.65
C ALA A 209 5.27 13.02 -3.10
N HIS A 210 5.09 12.20 -2.07
CA HIS A 210 3.78 12.05 -1.42
C HIS A 210 3.28 13.32 -0.73
N VAL A 211 4.15 14.11 -0.14
CA VAL A 211 3.77 15.34 0.58
C VAL A 211 3.54 16.51 -0.37
N HIS A 212 4.36 16.63 -1.42
CA HIS A 212 4.47 17.84 -2.21
C HIS A 212 4.08 17.70 -3.69
N CYS A 213 3.60 16.53 -4.16
CA CYS A 213 3.29 16.33 -5.57
C CYS A 213 2.18 17.25 -6.10
N LEU A 214 1.31 17.79 -5.24
CA LEU A 214 0.27 18.73 -5.64
C LEU A 214 0.85 20.11 -5.99
N GLU A 215 1.85 20.57 -5.24
CA GLU A 215 2.43 21.90 -5.35
C GLU A 215 3.66 21.92 -6.28
N HIS A 216 4.43 20.83 -6.27
CA HIS A 216 5.72 20.74 -6.96
C HIS A 216 5.74 19.58 -7.97
N HIS A 217 5.45 19.89 -9.22
CA HIS A 217 5.34 18.91 -10.31
C HIS A 217 6.70 18.57 -10.95
N GLU A 218 7.74 19.41 -10.76
CA GLU A 218 9.00 19.28 -11.48
C GLU A 218 10.06 18.51 -10.67
N VAL A 219 10.69 17.53 -11.32
CA VAL A 219 11.79 16.72 -10.73
C VAL A 219 12.90 17.57 -10.15
N LYS A 220 13.14 18.74 -10.74
CA LYS A 220 14.19 19.68 -10.32
C LYS A 220 14.03 20.08 -8.86
N TRP A 221 12.82 20.43 -8.42
CA TRP A 221 12.55 20.81 -7.04
C TRP A 221 12.95 19.70 -6.06
N TYR A 222 12.60 18.44 -6.35
CA TYR A 222 12.98 17.29 -5.51
C TYR A 222 14.49 17.07 -5.48
N CYS A 223 15.16 17.26 -6.61
CA CYS A 223 16.62 17.18 -6.66
C CYS A 223 17.29 18.24 -5.77
N GLU A 224 16.75 19.47 -5.76
CA GLU A 224 17.22 20.56 -4.90
C GLU A 224 17.02 20.23 -3.41
N GLN A 225 15.84 19.70 -3.03
CA GLN A 225 15.56 19.29 -1.65
C GLN A 225 16.47 18.16 -1.18
N LEU A 226 16.81 17.23 -2.09
CA LEU A 226 17.64 16.05 -1.79
C LEU A 226 19.14 16.32 -1.92
N GLY A 227 19.55 17.45 -2.51
CA GLY A 227 20.95 17.76 -2.79
C GLY A 227 21.62 16.79 -3.78
N ILE A 228 20.85 16.22 -4.72
CA ILE A 228 21.35 15.26 -5.72
C ILE A 228 20.96 15.66 -7.14
N SER A 229 21.71 15.12 -8.13
CA SER A 229 21.42 15.38 -9.54
C SER A 229 20.17 14.60 -10.02
N ALA A 230 19.51 15.10 -11.08
CA ALA A 230 18.39 14.43 -11.72
C ALA A 230 18.75 13.03 -12.27
N ASN A 231 19.97 12.86 -12.75
CA ASN A 231 20.49 11.58 -13.20
C ASN A 231 20.63 10.59 -12.04
N THR A 232 21.17 11.05 -10.91
CA THR A 232 21.27 10.26 -9.68
C THR A 232 19.90 9.86 -9.18
N LEU A 233 18.96 10.79 -9.08
CA LEU A 233 17.59 10.52 -8.65
C LEU A 233 16.91 9.51 -9.58
N THR A 234 17.04 9.67 -10.90
CA THR A 234 16.46 8.75 -11.87
C THR A 234 17.08 7.35 -11.77
N ALA A 235 18.37 7.23 -11.53
CA ALA A 235 19.04 5.94 -11.34
C ALA A 235 18.55 5.24 -10.06
N VAL A 236 18.42 6.00 -8.96
CA VAL A 236 17.91 5.50 -7.68
C VAL A 236 16.47 5.03 -7.81
N THR A 237 15.57 5.86 -8.35
CA THR A 237 14.15 5.52 -8.46
C THR A 237 13.91 4.36 -9.44
N LYS A 238 14.65 4.27 -10.56
CA LYS A 238 14.56 3.11 -11.45
C LYS A 238 15.04 1.83 -10.78
N ARG A 239 16.11 1.89 -9.98
CA ARG A 239 16.62 0.72 -9.24
C ARG A 239 15.64 0.23 -8.19
N LEU A 240 15.03 1.15 -7.42
CA LEU A 240 14.16 0.81 -6.29
C LEU A 240 12.71 0.54 -6.71
N TYR A 241 12.18 1.32 -7.66
CA TYR A 241 10.75 1.33 -7.98
C TYR A 241 10.46 0.94 -9.44
N GLY A 242 11.48 0.63 -10.23
CA GLY A 242 11.34 0.34 -11.68
C GLY A 242 10.90 1.54 -12.52
N LYS A 243 10.80 2.74 -11.95
CA LYS A 243 10.23 3.95 -12.56
C LYS A 243 11.15 5.14 -12.41
N THR A 244 11.00 6.13 -13.32
CA THR A 244 11.67 7.41 -13.16
C THR A 244 10.97 8.25 -12.08
N ALA A 245 11.71 9.20 -11.48
CA ALA A 245 11.14 10.16 -10.53
C ALA A 245 9.93 10.91 -11.12
N ARG A 246 10.00 11.30 -12.41
CA ARG A 246 8.90 11.95 -13.13
C ARG A 246 7.65 11.07 -13.18
N MET A 247 7.80 9.79 -13.52
CA MET A 247 6.67 8.85 -13.58
C MET A 247 6.00 8.71 -12.22
N ILE A 248 6.78 8.66 -11.13
CA ILE A 248 6.23 8.54 -9.77
C ILE A 248 5.44 9.80 -9.40
N ILE A 249 5.98 10.98 -9.67
CA ILE A 249 5.27 12.25 -9.40
C ILE A 249 3.99 12.32 -10.24
N ASP A 250 4.07 12.02 -11.54
CA ASP A 250 2.94 12.05 -12.47
C ASP A 250 1.83 11.07 -12.04
N GLU A 251 2.17 9.88 -11.57
CA GLU A 251 1.20 8.89 -11.04
C GLU A 251 0.49 9.39 -9.79
N LEU A 252 1.25 9.90 -8.80
CA LEU A 252 0.67 10.45 -7.59
C LEU A 252 -0.28 11.62 -7.89
N LEU A 253 0.15 12.53 -8.74
CA LEU A 253 -0.66 13.67 -9.16
C LEU A 253 -1.90 13.26 -9.96
N LEU A 254 -1.80 12.21 -10.80
CA LEU A 254 -2.92 11.67 -11.55
C LEU A 254 -4.00 11.06 -10.64
N GLU A 255 -3.60 10.33 -9.59
CA GLU A 255 -4.55 9.76 -8.64
C GLU A 255 -5.29 10.85 -7.85
N GLU A 256 -4.59 11.90 -7.42
CA GLU A 256 -5.23 13.07 -6.79
C GLU A 256 -6.18 13.80 -7.76
N THR A 257 -5.78 13.89 -9.03
CA THR A 257 -6.63 14.46 -10.09
C THR A 257 -7.93 13.68 -10.25
N LYS A 258 -7.84 12.34 -10.28
CA LYS A 258 -9.02 11.48 -10.39
C LYS A 258 -9.96 11.64 -9.18
N LEU A 259 -9.40 11.75 -7.97
CA LEU A 259 -10.17 12.00 -6.75
C LEU A 259 -10.89 13.34 -6.81
N ALA A 260 -10.19 14.40 -7.19
CA ALA A 260 -10.77 15.74 -7.31
C ALA A 260 -11.89 15.79 -8.37
N LEU A 261 -11.69 15.14 -9.53
CA LEU A 261 -12.68 15.09 -10.62
C LEU A 261 -13.93 14.25 -10.28
N ARG A 262 -13.89 13.38 -9.30
CA ARG A 262 -15.07 12.63 -8.84
C ARG A 262 -16.05 13.51 -8.03
N ASN A 263 -15.59 14.63 -7.52
CA ASN A 263 -16.45 15.55 -6.79
C ASN A 263 -17.28 16.40 -7.79
N PRO A 264 -18.61 16.25 -7.83
CA PRO A 264 -19.46 16.97 -8.77
C PRO A 264 -19.50 18.49 -8.55
N ASP A 265 -19.08 18.96 -7.37
CA ASP A 265 -19.05 20.39 -7.03
C ASP A 265 -17.82 21.10 -7.59
N TYR A 266 -16.84 20.37 -8.13
CA TYR A 266 -15.62 20.95 -8.68
C TYR A 266 -15.68 21.08 -10.19
N SER A 267 -15.42 22.31 -10.67
CA SER A 267 -15.16 22.54 -12.09
C SER A 267 -13.75 22.12 -12.47
N ILE A 268 -13.50 21.87 -13.76
CA ILE A 268 -12.14 21.58 -14.27
C ILE A 268 -11.14 22.69 -13.88
N GLN A 269 -11.60 23.95 -13.93
CA GLN A 269 -10.79 25.10 -13.51
C GLN A 269 -10.46 25.00 -12.01
N SER A 270 -11.45 24.72 -11.16
CA SER A 270 -11.25 24.57 -9.72
C SER A 270 -10.28 23.43 -9.40
N VAL A 271 -10.36 22.30 -10.10
CA VAL A 271 -9.40 21.20 -9.94
C VAL A 271 -7.99 21.61 -10.37
N SER A 272 -7.87 22.30 -11.52
CA SER A 272 -6.57 22.82 -11.99
C SER A 272 -5.91 23.74 -10.95
N ASP A 273 -6.69 24.65 -10.34
CA ASP A 273 -6.23 25.58 -9.34
C ASP A 273 -5.83 24.88 -8.03
N GLN A 274 -6.65 23.89 -7.58
CA GLN A 274 -6.34 23.10 -6.38
C GLN A 274 -5.08 22.23 -6.52
N LEU A 275 -4.77 21.80 -7.73
CA LEU A 275 -3.58 21.02 -8.05
C LEU A 275 -2.40 21.91 -8.48
N PHE A 276 -2.48 23.21 -8.27
CA PHE A 276 -1.42 24.21 -8.52
C PHE A 276 -0.87 24.20 -9.95
N PHE A 277 -1.72 23.89 -10.95
CA PHE A 277 -1.34 24.09 -12.35
C PHE A 277 -1.39 25.58 -12.71
N SER A 278 -0.48 26.02 -13.59
CA SER A 278 -0.43 27.41 -14.06
C SER A 278 -1.70 27.88 -14.74
N ASP A 279 -2.38 26.97 -15.40
CA ASP A 279 -3.65 27.19 -16.10
C ASP A 279 -4.33 25.86 -16.48
N GLN A 280 -5.60 25.93 -16.88
CA GLN A 280 -6.39 24.77 -17.31
C GLN A 280 -5.77 24.06 -18.54
N SER A 281 -5.04 24.77 -19.40
CA SER A 281 -4.40 24.17 -20.59
C SER A 281 -3.21 23.27 -20.17
N ALA A 282 -2.40 23.72 -19.19
CA ALA A 282 -1.33 22.95 -18.61
C ALA A 282 -1.86 21.68 -17.92
N PHE A 283 -2.93 21.83 -17.14
CA PHE A 283 -3.66 20.70 -16.54
C PHE A 283 -4.16 19.72 -17.60
N GLY A 284 -4.82 20.21 -18.65
CA GLY A 284 -5.34 19.38 -19.74
C GLY A 284 -4.23 18.60 -20.49
N LYS A 285 -3.07 19.22 -20.72
CA LYS A 285 -1.90 18.55 -21.31
C LYS A 285 -1.34 17.46 -20.40
N PHE A 286 -1.26 17.73 -19.11
CA PHE A 286 -0.85 16.74 -18.11
C PHE A 286 -1.81 15.55 -18.10
N PHE A 287 -3.12 15.81 -17.96
CA PHE A 287 -4.15 14.77 -17.87
C PHE A 287 -4.17 13.89 -19.14
N LYS A 288 -4.14 14.49 -20.33
CA LYS A 288 -4.04 13.77 -21.61
C LYS A 288 -2.81 12.85 -21.65
N ARG A 289 -1.65 13.37 -21.27
CA ARG A 289 -0.40 12.61 -21.30
C ARG A 289 -0.45 11.40 -20.35
N CYS A 290 -1.01 11.58 -19.15
CA CYS A 290 -0.98 10.55 -18.12
C CYS A 290 -2.15 9.57 -18.23
N TYR A 291 -3.31 10.01 -18.67
CA TYR A 291 -4.51 9.19 -18.79
C TYR A 291 -4.64 8.51 -20.16
N GLY A 292 -3.95 8.99 -21.19
CA GLY A 292 -3.90 8.36 -22.53
C GLY A 292 -5.12 8.66 -23.42
N ILE A 293 -5.76 9.81 -23.24
CA ILE A 293 -6.90 10.26 -24.06
C ILE A 293 -6.47 11.39 -24.98
#